data_abec0a06c0dc63c79bd08e70621fc44c
#
_entry.id   abec0a06c0dc63c79bd08e70621fc44c
#
_cell.length_a   1.000
_cell.length_b   1.000
_cell.length_c   1.000
_cell.angle_alpha   90.00
_cell.angle_beta   90.00
_cell.angle_gamma   90.00
#
_symmetry.space_group_name_H-M   'P 1'
#
loop_
_entity.id
_entity.type
_entity.pdbx_description
1 polymer ?
#
loop_
_entity_poly.entity_id
_entity_poly.type
_entity_poly.pdbx_seq_one_letter_code
_entity_poly.pdbx_strand_id
1 'polypeptide(L)'
;MLKLSEPQAKEYIAELAAKCDRRWKETVDKTRFMDELRAGKLKKETLQLFYKNWGSFVPVINSVYTSAFYRHLWFFVKNVDLMEVYTQKVLDEFGHPCPPGHIQILMSTGKALGLSKEEVLLSPMLPECRALPDFHRTLINDGQIQEYWFSVLWEHPFGESCLDFFKALTMHYGLSTADASYFSKHHEADTMDHLDRKSHGAVTQTVLVRLLQQGIIERPGYSAEYCAVTPADLNKMFMDGCYNATH
;
A
#
# COMPACT_ATOMS: atom_id res chain seq x y z
N MET A 1 4.36 -12.62 -25.47
CA MET A 1 3.00 -12.41 -24.90
C MET A 1 2.71 -13.58 -23.96
N LEU A 2 2.45 -13.28 -22.70
CA LEU A 2 2.05 -14.26 -21.67
C LEU A 2 0.52 -14.26 -21.58
N LYS A 3 -0.11 -15.37 -21.91
CA LYS A 3 -1.55 -15.57 -21.83
C LYS A 3 -1.83 -16.89 -21.11
N LEU A 4 -2.61 -16.84 -20.03
CA LEU A 4 -2.83 -17.96 -19.13
C LEU A 4 -4.33 -18.29 -19.03
N SER A 5 -4.67 -19.55 -18.78
CA SER A 5 -6.01 -19.93 -18.31
C SER A 5 -6.21 -19.39 -16.88
N GLU A 6 -7.46 -19.32 -16.43
CA GLU A 6 -7.77 -18.81 -15.09
C GLU A 6 -7.03 -19.55 -13.97
N PRO A 7 -7.00 -20.91 -13.92
CA PRO A 7 -6.23 -21.64 -12.91
C PRO A 7 -4.73 -21.29 -12.94
N GLN A 8 -4.14 -21.24 -14.13
CA GLN A 8 -2.72 -20.90 -14.31
C GLN A 8 -2.44 -19.44 -13.88
N ALA A 9 -3.36 -18.49 -14.18
CA ALA A 9 -3.21 -17.11 -13.76
C ALA A 9 -3.28 -16.97 -12.23
N LYS A 10 -4.20 -17.67 -11.59
CA LYS A 10 -4.30 -17.70 -10.12
C LYS A 10 -3.04 -18.27 -9.47
N GLU A 11 -2.50 -19.36 -9.98
CA GLU A 11 -1.25 -19.98 -9.50
C GLU A 11 -0.07 -19.01 -9.67
N TYR A 12 0.08 -18.43 -10.85
CA TYR A 12 1.13 -17.46 -11.15
C TYR A 12 1.10 -16.24 -10.23
N ILE A 13 -0.10 -15.70 -9.96
CA ILE A 13 -0.27 -14.56 -9.05
C ILE A 13 0.04 -14.97 -7.61
N ALA A 14 -0.39 -16.17 -7.17
CA ALA A 14 -0.09 -16.67 -5.84
C ALA A 14 1.43 -16.84 -5.62
N GLU A 15 2.18 -17.29 -6.63
CA GLU A 15 3.64 -17.36 -6.58
C GLU A 15 4.28 -15.97 -6.45
N LEU A 16 3.80 -14.98 -7.21
CA LEU A 16 4.29 -13.60 -7.13
C LEU A 16 3.96 -12.96 -5.79
N ALA A 17 2.74 -13.14 -5.28
CA ALA A 17 2.34 -12.67 -3.95
C ALA A 17 3.23 -13.29 -2.87
N ALA A 18 3.48 -14.61 -2.94
CA ALA A 18 4.38 -15.28 -2.00
C ALA A 18 5.83 -14.77 -2.09
N LYS A 19 6.31 -14.36 -3.28
CA LYS A 19 7.63 -13.71 -3.42
C LYS A 19 7.64 -12.32 -2.79
N CYS A 20 6.57 -11.54 -2.98
CA CYS A 20 6.41 -10.23 -2.35
C CYS A 20 6.41 -10.36 -0.82
N ASP A 21 5.62 -11.29 -0.27
CA ASP A 21 5.55 -11.55 1.18
C ASP A 21 6.90 -11.98 1.75
N ARG A 22 7.63 -12.88 1.06
CA ARG A 22 9.00 -13.26 1.48
C ARG A 22 9.93 -12.07 1.47
N ARG A 23 9.91 -11.27 0.39
CA ARG A 23 10.76 -10.08 0.29
C ARG A 23 10.46 -9.09 1.39
N TRP A 24 9.18 -8.87 1.69
CA TRP A 24 8.75 -8.01 2.80
C TRP A 24 9.32 -8.49 4.14
N LYS A 25 9.16 -9.77 4.46
CA LYS A 25 9.67 -10.39 5.70
C LYS A 25 11.21 -10.34 5.81
N GLU A 26 11.91 -10.40 4.68
CA GLU A 26 13.38 -10.35 4.62
C GLU A 26 13.93 -8.92 4.69
N THR A 27 13.12 -7.93 4.34
CA THR A 27 13.54 -6.53 4.23
C THR A 27 12.84 -5.63 5.24
N VAL A 28 11.55 -5.34 5.05
CA VAL A 28 10.79 -4.39 5.87
C VAL A 28 10.70 -4.84 7.32
N ASP A 29 10.31 -6.10 7.54
CA ASP A 29 10.13 -6.65 8.89
C ASP A 29 11.42 -6.74 9.71
N LYS A 30 12.58 -6.68 9.04
CA LYS A 30 13.90 -6.71 9.68
C LYS A 30 14.59 -5.35 9.76
N THR A 31 13.88 -4.27 9.47
CA THR A 31 14.41 -2.93 9.68
C THR A 31 14.52 -2.63 11.18
N ARG A 32 15.52 -1.84 11.56
CA ARG A 32 15.62 -1.34 12.95
C ARG A 32 14.38 -0.55 13.35
N PHE A 33 13.77 0.15 12.38
CA PHE A 33 12.52 0.85 12.59
C PHE A 33 11.44 -0.09 13.12
N MET A 34 11.19 -1.22 12.45
CA MET A 34 10.15 -2.18 12.84
C MET A 34 10.49 -2.91 14.14
N ASP A 35 11.74 -3.30 14.33
CA ASP A 35 12.20 -3.95 15.56
C ASP A 35 11.99 -3.04 16.80
N GLU A 36 12.39 -1.77 16.69
CA GLU A 36 12.25 -0.81 17.78
C GLU A 36 10.79 -0.36 17.98
N LEU A 37 10.00 -0.26 16.89
CA LEU A 37 8.56 0.00 16.96
C LEU A 37 7.86 -1.08 17.79
N ARG A 38 8.06 -2.36 17.43
CA ARG A 38 7.47 -3.52 18.11
C ARG A 38 7.89 -3.59 19.57
N ALA A 39 9.12 -3.22 19.89
CA ALA A 39 9.66 -3.20 21.24
C ALA A 39 9.29 -1.95 22.04
N GLY A 40 8.60 -0.97 21.46
CA GLY A 40 8.30 0.32 22.11
C GLY A 40 9.54 1.19 22.37
N LYS A 41 10.60 0.99 21.59
CA LYS A 41 11.90 1.68 21.75
C LYS A 41 12.16 2.73 20.67
N LEU A 42 11.33 2.76 19.62
CA LEU A 42 11.46 3.75 18.55
C LEU A 42 11.24 5.15 19.13
N LYS A 43 12.16 6.07 18.84
CA LYS A 43 12.02 7.45 19.31
C LYS A 43 10.73 8.08 18.79
N LYS A 44 10.10 8.90 19.63
CA LYS A 44 8.88 9.62 19.22
C LYS A 44 9.10 10.48 17.97
N GLU A 45 10.27 11.11 17.86
CA GLU A 45 10.67 11.93 16.73
C GLU A 45 10.76 11.11 15.44
N THR A 46 11.25 9.86 15.51
CA THR A 46 11.30 8.94 14.36
C THR A 46 9.88 8.57 13.92
N LEU A 47 9.01 8.26 14.86
CA LEU A 47 7.62 7.95 14.59
C LEU A 47 6.87 9.16 13.98
N GLN A 48 7.10 10.36 14.52
CA GLN A 48 6.56 11.59 13.96
C GLN A 48 7.09 11.86 12.55
N LEU A 49 8.39 11.65 12.30
CA LEU A 49 8.98 11.80 10.97
C LEU A 49 8.40 10.79 9.97
N PHE A 50 8.22 9.53 10.39
CA PHE A 50 7.52 8.53 9.59
C PHE A 50 6.11 9.02 9.24
N TYR A 51 5.35 9.52 10.21
CA TYR A 51 4.00 10.00 9.99
C TYR A 51 3.92 11.20 9.04
N LYS A 52 4.87 12.14 9.11
CA LYS A 52 4.98 13.27 8.17
C LYS A 52 5.21 12.78 6.74
N ASN A 53 6.09 11.81 6.56
CA ASN A 53 6.37 11.23 5.23
C ASN A 53 5.20 10.37 4.73
N TRP A 54 4.61 9.55 5.60
CA TRP A 54 3.48 8.69 5.28
C TRP A 54 2.22 9.50 4.94
N GLY A 55 1.95 10.55 5.72
CA GLY A 55 0.84 11.46 5.47
C GLY A 55 0.98 12.24 4.16
N SER A 56 2.20 12.58 3.76
CA SER A 56 2.47 13.17 2.44
C SER A 56 2.41 12.14 1.31
N PHE A 57 2.70 10.86 1.59
CA PHE A 57 2.59 9.75 0.64
C PHE A 57 1.14 9.40 0.31
N VAL A 58 0.26 9.29 1.31
CA VAL A 58 -1.11 8.78 1.14
C VAL A 58 -1.94 9.54 0.10
N PRO A 59 -2.00 10.88 0.07
CA PRO A 59 -2.72 11.59 -0.99
C PRO A 59 -2.16 11.34 -2.39
N VAL A 60 -0.84 11.13 -2.51
CA VAL A 60 -0.19 10.84 -3.79
C VAL A 60 -0.61 9.46 -4.27
N ILE A 61 -0.55 8.43 -3.42
CA ILE A 61 -0.92 7.06 -3.82
C ILE A 61 -2.41 6.97 -4.13
N ASN A 62 -3.27 7.66 -3.38
CA ASN A 62 -4.70 7.71 -3.67
C ASN A 62 -5.00 8.38 -5.02
N SER A 63 -4.21 9.40 -5.40
CA SER A 63 -4.30 9.99 -6.74
C SER A 63 -3.88 9.01 -7.84
N VAL A 64 -2.92 8.12 -7.57
CA VAL A 64 -2.52 7.05 -8.49
C VAL A 64 -3.66 6.03 -8.65
N TYR A 65 -4.33 5.62 -7.56
CA TYR A 65 -5.49 4.72 -7.65
C TYR A 65 -6.62 5.31 -8.51
N THR A 66 -6.97 6.56 -8.30
CA THR A 66 -7.98 7.21 -9.15
C THR A 66 -7.54 7.37 -10.60
N SER A 67 -6.26 7.62 -10.84
CA SER A 67 -5.68 7.73 -12.18
C SER A 67 -5.78 6.42 -12.97
N ALA A 68 -5.83 5.26 -12.30
CA ALA A 68 -5.98 3.97 -12.97
C ALA A 68 -7.28 3.89 -13.80
N PHE A 69 -8.39 4.49 -13.33
CA PHE A 69 -9.61 4.58 -14.12
C PHE A 69 -9.41 5.40 -15.41
N TYR A 70 -8.77 6.53 -15.32
CA TYR A 70 -8.52 7.39 -16.47
C TYR A 70 -7.54 6.74 -17.46
N ARG A 71 -6.41 6.24 -16.94
CA ARG A 71 -5.33 5.67 -17.77
C ARG A 71 -5.71 4.35 -18.41
N HIS A 72 -6.57 3.57 -17.76
CA HIS A 72 -6.96 2.23 -18.19
C HIS A 72 -8.46 2.10 -18.44
N LEU A 73 -9.13 3.21 -18.80
CA LEU A 73 -10.58 3.28 -18.99
C LEU A 73 -11.12 2.15 -19.87
N TRP A 74 -10.47 1.90 -21.01
CA TRP A 74 -10.95 0.88 -21.94
C TRP A 74 -10.84 -0.55 -21.44
N PHE A 75 -9.90 -0.82 -20.53
CA PHE A 75 -9.85 -2.09 -19.84
C PHE A 75 -11.07 -2.26 -18.92
N PHE A 76 -11.38 -1.26 -18.11
CA PHE A 76 -12.55 -1.31 -17.22
C PHE A 76 -13.89 -1.30 -17.96
N VAL A 77 -14.03 -0.53 -19.03
CA VAL A 77 -15.24 -0.55 -19.85
C VAL A 77 -15.51 -1.92 -20.47
N LYS A 78 -14.46 -2.66 -20.85
CA LYS A 78 -14.58 -4.04 -21.32
C LYS A 78 -14.77 -5.07 -20.22
N ASN A 79 -14.55 -4.71 -18.97
CA ASN A 79 -14.64 -5.56 -17.79
C ASN A 79 -15.42 -4.81 -16.71
N VAL A 80 -16.71 -4.56 -16.93
CA VAL A 80 -17.57 -3.73 -16.06
C VAL A 80 -17.64 -4.30 -14.63
N ASP A 81 -17.63 -5.62 -14.50
CA ASP A 81 -17.56 -6.32 -13.21
C ASP A 81 -16.33 -5.92 -12.38
N LEU A 82 -15.19 -5.69 -13.02
CA LEU A 82 -13.98 -5.21 -12.35
C LEU A 82 -14.05 -3.72 -12.02
N MET A 83 -14.78 -2.95 -12.83
CA MET A 83 -14.99 -1.52 -12.53
C MET A 83 -15.73 -1.34 -11.21
N GLU A 84 -16.78 -2.11 -10.95
CA GLU A 84 -17.53 -2.06 -9.69
C GLU A 84 -16.66 -2.43 -8.50
N VAL A 85 -15.94 -3.54 -8.60
CA VAL A 85 -15.03 -4.00 -7.53
C VAL A 85 -13.92 -2.99 -7.25
N TYR A 86 -13.35 -2.39 -8.28
CA TYR A 86 -12.29 -1.38 -8.10
C TYR A 86 -12.82 -0.05 -7.57
N THR A 87 -14.03 0.33 -7.96
CA THR A 87 -14.69 1.52 -7.39
C THR A 87 -14.83 1.39 -5.87
N GLN A 88 -15.16 0.19 -5.37
CA GLN A 88 -15.24 -0.05 -3.93
C GLN A 88 -13.90 0.21 -3.23
N LYS A 89 -12.79 -0.32 -3.78
CA LYS A 89 -11.45 -0.05 -3.24
C LYS A 89 -11.13 1.46 -3.20
N VAL A 90 -11.46 2.20 -4.26
CA VAL A 90 -11.24 3.65 -4.30
C VAL A 90 -12.10 4.37 -3.25
N LEU A 91 -13.35 3.93 -3.04
CA LEU A 91 -14.23 4.50 -2.01
C LEU A 91 -13.70 4.29 -0.59
N ASP A 92 -13.05 3.17 -0.31
CA ASP A 92 -12.44 2.89 0.99
C ASP A 92 -11.40 3.95 1.37
N GLU A 93 -10.63 4.44 0.41
CA GLU A 93 -9.64 5.48 0.64
C GLU A 93 -10.26 6.86 0.97
N PHE A 94 -11.41 7.17 0.40
CA PHE A 94 -12.01 8.50 0.50
C PHE A 94 -13.21 8.57 1.45
N GLY A 95 -13.94 7.50 1.67
CA GLY A 95 -15.19 7.56 2.40
C GLY A 95 -15.64 6.29 3.13
N HIS A 96 -14.92 5.19 3.05
CA HIS A 96 -15.32 3.93 3.68
C HIS A 96 -14.58 3.71 5.02
N PRO A 97 -15.21 3.02 6.01
CA PRO A 97 -16.50 2.26 6.03
C PRO A 97 -17.76 3.13 6.02
N CYS A 98 -17.62 4.31 6.34
CA CYS A 98 -18.46 5.49 6.23
C CYS A 98 -17.53 6.66 6.57
N PRO A 99 -17.78 7.88 6.15
CA PRO A 99 -16.92 8.97 6.60
C PRO A 99 -16.63 8.81 8.10
N PRO A 100 -15.35 8.96 8.50
CA PRO A 100 -14.20 9.48 7.77
C PRO A 100 -13.48 8.43 6.92
N GLY A 101 -12.99 8.82 5.72
CA GLY A 101 -12.08 8.00 4.92
C GLY A 101 -10.65 7.93 5.49
N HIS A 102 -9.81 7.10 4.89
CA HIS A 102 -8.46 6.80 5.40
C HIS A 102 -7.59 8.05 5.61
N ILE A 103 -7.67 9.07 4.75
CA ILE A 103 -6.93 10.34 4.92
C ILE A 103 -7.36 11.06 6.22
N GLN A 104 -8.65 11.07 6.53
CA GLN A 104 -9.14 11.73 7.75
C GLN A 104 -8.74 10.97 9.01
N ILE A 105 -8.76 9.63 8.94
CA ILE A 105 -8.32 8.77 10.05
C ILE A 105 -6.80 8.94 10.26
N LEU A 106 -6.02 9.02 9.19
CA LEU A 106 -4.58 9.30 9.23
C LEU A 106 -4.28 10.62 9.94
N MET A 107 -5.02 11.70 9.61
CA MET A 107 -4.88 12.99 10.28
C MET A 107 -5.21 12.91 11.78
N SER A 108 -6.22 12.13 12.16
CA SER A 108 -6.57 11.91 13.57
C SER A 108 -5.44 11.24 14.35
N THR A 109 -4.84 10.19 13.78
CA THR A 109 -3.69 9.52 14.38
C THR A 109 -2.47 10.44 14.46
N GLY A 110 -2.20 11.23 13.42
CA GLY A 110 -1.13 12.23 13.42
C GLY A 110 -1.31 13.28 14.54
N LYS A 111 -2.53 13.76 14.75
CA LYS A 111 -2.88 14.67 15.85
C LYS A 111 -2.59 14.03 17.22
N ALA A 112 -2.93 12.76 17.41
CA ALA A 112 -2.63 12.04 18.65
C ALA A 112 -1.12 11.90 18.91
N LEU A 113 -0.31 11.85 17.84
CA LEU A 113 1.15 11.90 17.92
C LEU A 113 1.72 13.31 18.17
N GLY A 114 0.88 14.34 18.20
CA GLY A 114 1.26 15.74 18.43
C GLY A 114 1.63 16.49 17.15
N LEU A 115 1.17 16.04 15.98
CA LEU A 115 1.39 16.70 14.70
C LEU A 115 0.17 17.53 14.29
N SER A 116 0.40 18.66 13.63
CA SER A 116 -0.65 19.43 12.96
C SER A 116 -1.09 18.74 11.68
N LYS A 117 -2.25 19.14 11.14
CA LYS A 117 -2.74 18.67 9.84
C LYS A 117 -1.72 18.95 8.72
N GLU A 118 -1.16 20.14 8.72
CA GLU A 118 -0.17 20.59 7.75
C GLU A 118 1.10 19.75 7.83
N GLU A 119 1.56 19.44 9.04
CA GLU A 119 2.72 18.57 9.24
C GLU A 119 2.47 17.14 8.74
N VAL A 120 1.25 16.61 8.88
CA VAL A 120 0.93 15.28 8.38
C VAL A 120 0.84 15.27 6.85
N LEU A 121 0.15 16.23 6.22
CA LEU A 121 -0.21 16.13 4.81
C LEU A 121 0.72 16.87 3.86
N LEU A 122 1.48 17.85 4.35
CA LEU A 122 2.22 18.80 3.51
C LEU A 122 3.71 18.87 3.83
N SER A 123 4.21 18.01 4.71
CA SER A 123 5.65 17.96 4.99
C SER A 123 6.43 17.51 3.74
N PRO A 124 7.58 18.14 3.45
CA PRO A 124 8.48 17.63 2.43
C PRO A 124 8.88 16.19 2.75
N MET A 125 8.79 15.31 1.76
CA MET A 125 9.22 13.93 1.92
C MET A 125 10.75 13.82 1.83
N LEU A 126 11.32 12.95 2.64
CA LEU A 126 12.71 12.52 2.47
C LEU A 126 12.87 11.85 1.08
N PRO A 127 14.03 11.97 0.43
CA PRO A 127 14.26 11.31 -0.86
C PRO A 127 14.00 9.80 -0.83
N GLU A 128 14.40 9.14 0.26
CA GLU A 128 14.19 7.72 0.51
C GLU A 128 12.70 7.36 0.60
N CYS A 129 11.88 8.24 1.16
CA CYS A 129 10.45 8.07 1.24
C CYS A 129 9.75 8.39 -0.09
N ARG A 130 10.28 9.35 -0.84
CA ARG A 130 9.71 9.80 -2.11
C ARG A 130 9.79 8.76 -3.22
N ALA A 131 10.78 7.87 -3.17
CA ALA A 131 11.00 6.86 -4.19
C ALA A 131 9.79 5.91 -4.36
N LEU A 132 9.07 5.58 -3.28
CA LEU A 132 7.91 4.70 -3.32
C LEU A 132 6.74 5.28 -4.15
N PRO A 133 6.21 6.47 -3.85
CA PRO A 133 5.14 7.05 -4.67
C PRO A 133 5.59 7.37 -6.10
N ASP A 134 6.84 7.78 -6.31
CA ASP A 134 7.34 8.07 -7.66
C ASP A 134 7.48 6.80 -8.51
N PHE A 135 7.79 5.65 -7.91
CA PHE A 135 7.75 4.36 -8.59
C PHE A 135 6.34 4.04 -9.10
N HIS A 136 5.32 4.12 -8.25
CA HIS A 136 3.93 3.88 -8.65
C HIS A 136 3.44 4.89 -9.69
N ARG A 137 3.81 6.16 -9.54
CA ARG A 137 3.50 7.20 -10.54
C ARG A 137 4.14 6.92 -11.90
N THR A 138 5.36 6.43 -11.92
CA THR A 138 6.03 6.03 -13.16
C THR A 138 5.30 4.87 -13.81
N LEU A 139 4.92 3.84 -13.06
CA LEU A 139 4.21 2.70 -13.61
C LEU A 139 2.83 3.07 -14.17
N ILE A 140 2.07 3.93 -13.47
CA ILE A 140 0.73 4.32 -13.93
C ILE A 140 0.78 5.29 -15.12
N ASN A 141 1.77 6.17 -15.20
CA ASN A 141 1.86 7.19 -16.25
C ASN A 141 2.54 6.68 -17.51
N ASP A 142 3.64 5.94 -17.37
CA ASP A 142 4.54 5.57 -18.46
C ASP A 142 4.59 4.04 -18.69
N GLY A 143 4.05 3.27 -17.75
CA GLY A 143 4.03 1.82 -17.78
C GLY A 143 2.85 1.23 -18.54
N GLN A 144 2.85 -0.10 -18.57
CA GLN A 144 1.70 -0.87 -19.03
C GLN A 144 0.77 -1.18 -17.85
N ILE A 145 -0.50 -1.45 -18.13
CA ILE A 145 -1.52 -1.68 -17.08
C ILE A 145 -1.10 -2.75 -16.07
N GLN A 146 -0.55 -3.88 -16.53
CA GLN A 146 -0.16 -4.96 -15.63
C GLN A 146 1.02 -4.58 -14.72
N GLU A 147 1.94 -3.72 -15.14
CA GLU A 147 3.08 -3.30 -14.33
C GLU A 147 2.62 -2.60 -13.04
N TYR A 148 1.66 -1.69 -13.18
CA TYR A 148 1.03 -1.05 -12.03
C TYR A 148 0.30 -2.07 -11.13
N TRP A 149 -0.50 -2.97 -11.70
CA TRP A 149 -1.27 -3.93 -10.92
C TRP A 149 -0.40 -4.96 -10.20
N PHE A 150 0.71 -5.40 -10.80
CA PHE A 150 1.70 -6.20 -10.08
C PHE A 150 2.33 -5.43 -8.92
N SER A 151 2.58 -4.13 -9.11
CA SER A 151 3.23 -3.31 -8.08
C SER A 151 2.38 -3.07 -6.84
N VAL A 152 1.07 -3.27 -6.88
CA VAL A 152 0.20 -3.12 -5.69
C VAL A 152 -0.01 -4.42 -4.92
N LEU A 153 0.67 -5.52 -5.28
CA LEU A 153 0.66 -6.76 -4.48
C LEU A 153 1.26 -6.58 -3.07
N TRP A 154 2.03 -5.53 -2.83
CA TRP A 154 2.58 -5.21 -1.51
C TRP A 154 1.54 -4.80 -0.46
N GLU A 155 0.33 -4.45 -0.87
CA GLU A 155 -0.73 -4.05 0.08
C GLU A 155 -1.02 -5.14 1.11
N HIS A 156 -1.02 -6.41 0.71
CA HIS A 156 -1.26 -7.51 1.64
C HIS A 156 -0.20 -7.58 2.76
N PRO A 157 1.12 -7.72 2.50
CA PRO A 157 2.10 -7.72 3.59
C PRO A 157 2.19 -6.39 4.34
N PHE A 158 1.85 -5.25 3.72
CA PHE A 158 1.70 -3.99 4.44
C PHE A 158 0.53 -4.04 5.43
N GLY A 159 -0.63 -4.56 5.01
CA GLY A 159 -1.78 -4.76 5.89
C GLY A 159 -1.44 -5.61 7.12
N GLU A 160 -0.63 -6.66 6.95
CA GLU A 160 -0.11 -7.45 8.09
C GLU A 160 0.78 -6.60 9.01
N SER A 161 1.68 -5.78 8.45
CA SER A 161 2.52 -4.88 9.25
C SER A 161 1.71 -3.78 9.95
N CYS A 162 0.56 -3.38 9.41
CA CYS A 162 -0.34 -2.43 10.07
C CYS A 162 -0.81 -2.92 11.44
N LEU A 163 -0.96 -4.24 11.63
CA LEU A 163 -1.30 -4.80 12.93
C LEU A 163 -0.18 -4.56 13.96
N ASP A 164 1.08 -4.63 13.55
CA ASP A 164 2.22 -4.32 14.42
C ASP A 164 2.25 -2.84 14.80
N PHE A 165 2.02 -1.94 13.83
CA PHE A 165 1.86 -0.51 14.13
C PHE A 165 0.73 -0.27 15.13
N PHE A 166 -0.46 -0.82 14.90
CA PHE A 166 -1.60 -0.67 15.79
C PHE A 166 -1.28 -1.12 17.22
N LYS A 167 -0.70 -2.32 17.37
CA LYS A 167 -0.31 -2.86 18.67
C LYS A 167 0.75 -1.97 19.35
N ALA A 168 1.79 -1.58 18.63
CA ALA A 168 2.84 -0.74 19.19
C ALA A 168 2.30 0.62 19.66
N LEU A 169 1.52 1.30 18.83
CA LEU A 169 0.94 2.61 19.14
C LEU A 169 0.06 2.57 20.40
N THR A 170 -0.75 1.52 20.55
CA THR A 170 -1.65 1.38 21.69
C THR A 170 -0.93 0.90 22.95
N MET A 171 0.05 0.01 22.84
CA MET A 171 0.73 -0.60 24.00
C MET A 171 1.88 0.26 24.53
N HIS A 172 2.59 0.97 23.65
CA HIS A 172 3.85 1.62 24.00
C HIS A 172 3.85 3.15 23.85
N TYR A 173 3.02 3.69 22.96
CA TYR A 173 3.03 5.13 22.65
C TYR A 173 1.81 5.89 23.20
N GLY A 174 0.95 5.20 23.97
CA GLY A 174 -0.16 5.81 24.71
C GLY A 174 -1.33 6.28 23.85
N LEU A 175 -1.42 5.82 22.60
CA LEU A 175 -2.58 6.12 21.76
C LEU A 175 -3.77 5.24 22.16
N SER A 176 -4.97 5.82 22.12
CA SER A 176 -6.18 5.02 22.24
C SER A 176 -6.38 4.15 20.98
N THR A 177 -7.22 3.10 21.08
CA THR A 177 -7.60 2.29 19.90
C THR A 177 -8.25 3.12 18.80
N ALA A 178 -9.00 4.16 19.17
CA ALA A 178 -9.59 5.09 18.23
C ALA A 178 -8.53 5.96 17.51
N ASP A 179 -7.52 6.44 18.24
CA ASP A 179 -6.43 7.23 17.68
C ASP A 179 -5.51 6.40 16.75
N ALA A 180 -5.30 5.12 17.06
CA ALA A 180 -4.49 4.21 16.24
C ALA A 180 -5.30 3.54 15.10
N SER A 181 -6.56 3.89 14.91
CA SER A 181 -7.49 3.19 14.02
C SER A 181 -7.11 3.22 12.53
N TYR A 182 -6.25 4.14 12.11
CA TYR A 182 -5.72 4.13 10.74
C TYR A 182 -5.12 2.77 10.38
N PHE A 183 -4.29 2.23 11.24
CA PHE A 183 -3.60 0.97 10.99
C PHE A 183 -4.52 -0.25 11.14
N SER A 184 -5.42 -0.29 12.13
CA SER A 184 -6.35 -1.40 12.24
C SER A 184 -7.31 -1.46 11.05
N LYS A 185 -7.74 -0.30 10.53
CA LYS A 185 -8.62 -0.23 9.36
C LYS A 185 -7.90 -0.64 8.06
N HIS A 186 -6.62 -0.29 7.90
CA HIS A 186 -5.82 -0.79 6.80
C HIS A 186 -5.62 -2.31 6.88
N HIS A 187 -5.30 -2.84 8.07
CA HIS A 187 -5.22 -4.29 8.25
C HIS A 187 -6.51 -4.98 7.79
N GLU A 188 -7.67 -4.51 8.24
CA GLU A 188 -8.98 -5.05 7.82
C GLU A 188 -9.16 -4.94 6.29
N ALA A 189 -8.93 -3.76 5.72
CA ALA A 189 -9.17 -3.48 4.29
C ALA A 189 -8.25 -4.29 3.36
N ASP A 190 -7.00 -4.49 3.74
CA ASP A 190 -5.99 -5.11 2.86
C ASP A 190 -5.98 -6.63 2.96
N THR A 191 -6.38 -7.20 4.12
CA THR A 191 -6.21 -8.63 4.40
C THR A 191 -7.49 -9.42 4.58
N MET A 192 -8.64 -8.77 4.84
CA MET A 192 -9.88 -9.45 5.20
C MET A 192 -10.99 -9.24 4.17
N ASP A 193 -11.50 -10.35 3.63
CA ASP A 193 -12.74 -10.32 2.85
C ASP A 193 -13.95 -10.21 3.79
N HIS A 194 -14.89 -9.34 3.45
CA HIS A 194 -16.21 -9.21 4.10
C HIS A 194 -17.31 -9.76 3.20
N LEU A 195 -18.51 -9.98 3.78
CA LEU A 195 -19.65 -10.57 3.06
C LEU A 195 -20.06 -9.74 1.82
N ASP A 196 -19.88 -8.44 1.87
CA ASP A 196 -20.31 -7.46 0.86
C ASP A 196 -19.17 -6.87 0.05
N ARG A 197 -17.90 -7.15 0.40
CA ARG A 197 -16.74 -6.59 -0.29
C ARG A 197 -15.49 -7.47 -0.17
N LYS A 198 -14.64 -7.38 -1.18
CA LYS A 198 -13.32 -8.01 -1.20
C LYS A 198 -12.28 -7.12 -0.53
N SER A 199 -11.27 -7.74 0.08
CA SER A 199 -10.05 -7.04 0.50
C SER A 199 -9.34 -6.41 -0.70
N HIS A 200 -8.55 -5.37 -0.45
CA HIS A 200 -7.77 -4.70 -1.53
C HIS A 200 -6.84 -5.69 -2.24
N GLY A 201 -6.22 -6.61 -1.49
CA GLY A 201 -5.42 -7.67 -2.06
C GLY A 201 -6.21 -8.58 -3.01
N ALA A 202 -7.44 -8.99 -2.63
CA ALA A 202 -8.30 -9.82 -3.47
C ALA A 202 -8.79 -9.06 -4.72
N VAL A 203 -9.06 -7.76 -4.61
CA VAL A 203 -9.37 -6.90 -5.76
C VAL A 203 -8.21 -6.90 -6.76
N THR A 204 -7.00 -6.64 -6.29
CA THR A 204 -5.78 -6.63 -7.10
C THR A 204 -5.57 -7.97 -7.82
N GLN A 205 -5.70 -9.09 -7.11
CA GLN A 205 -5.58 -10.42 -7.71
C GLN A 205 -6.65 -10.66 -8.79
N THR A 206 -7.90 -10.23 -8.56
CA THR A 206 -8.98 -10.40 -9.54
C THR A 206 -8.69 -9.65 -10.84
N VAL A 207 -8.17 -8.43 -10.76
CA VAL A 207 -7.75 -7.64 -11.94
C VAL A 207 -6.59 -8.32 -12.67
N LEU A 208 -5.58 -8.77 -11.93
CA LEU A 208 -4.40 -9.45 -12.51
C LEU A 208 -4.78 -10.76 -13.22
N VAL A 209 -5.70 -11.56 -12.67
CA VAL A 209 -6.22 -12.76 -13.33
C VAL A 209 -6.81 -12.39 -14.69
N ARG A 210 -7.65 -11.36 -14.75
CA ARG A 210 -8.26 -10.92 -16.00
C ARG A 210 -7.24 -10.43 -17.03
N LEU A 211 -6.22 -9.69 -16.59
CA LEU A 211 -5.13 -9.23 -17.46
C LEU A 211 -4.35 -10.41 -18.05
N LEU A 212 -4.00 -11.39 -17.24
CA LEU A 212 -3.27 -12.59 -17.68
C LEU A 212 -4.11 -13.44 -18.63
N GLN A 213 -5.43 -13.55 -18.43
CA GLN A 213 -6.33 -14.23 -19.35
C GLN A 213 -6.43 -13.52 -20.72
N GLN A 214 -6.41 -12.20 -20.73
CA GLN A 214 -6.43 -11.40 -21.97
C GLN A 214 -5.08 -11.42 -22.68
N GLY A 215 -4.00 -11.63 -21.95
CA GLY A 215 -2.62 -11.67 -22.40
C GLY A 215 -1.88 -10.36 -22.19
N ILE A 216 -0.71 -10.47 -21.60
CA ILE A 216 0.19 -9.34 -21.30
C ILE A 216 1.50 -9.46 -22.08
N ILE A 217 2.19 -8.33 -22.27
CA ILE A 217 3.55 -8.26 -22.78
C ILE A 217 4.41 -7.61 -21.71
N GLU A 218 5.44 -8.29 -21.24
CA GLU A 218 6.39 -7.69 -20.32
C GLU A 218 7.34 -6.76 -21.06
N ARG A 219 7.55 -5.59 -20.51
CA ARG A 219 8.51 -4.61 -20.99
C ARG A 219 9.91 -4.97 -20.46
N PRO A 220 11.00 -4.81 -21.24
CA PRO A 220 12.35 -4.98 -20.73
C PRO A 220 12.59 -4.14 -19.46
N GLY A 221 13.09 -4.79 -18.40
CA GLY A 221 13.32 -4.14 -17.10
C GLY A 221 12.10 -4.00 -16.19
N TYR A 222 10.91 -4.38 -16.66
CA TYR A 222 9.65 -4.29 -15.88
C TYR A 222 8.90 -5.63 -15.88
N SER A 223 9.60 -6.71 -15.50
CA SER A 223 8.96 -8.02 -15.35
C SER A 223 7.89 -7.98 -14.24
N ALA A 224 6.94 -8.91 -14.30
CA ALA A 224 5.94 -9.08 -13.25
C ALA A 224 6.57 -9.22 -11.85
N GLU A 225 7.64 -10.01 -11.74
CA GLU A 225 8.36 -10.18 -10.47
C GLU A 225 9.02 -8.88 -10.01
N TYR A 226 9.72 -8.15 -10.90
CA TYR A 226 10.30 -6.85 -10.55
C TYR A 226 9.24 -5.88 -10.03
N CYS A 227 8.13 -5.74 -10.73
CA CYS A 227 7.05 -4.85 -10.30
C CYS A 227 6.48 -5.28 -8.95
N ALA A 228 6.30 -6.59 -8.71
CA ALA A 228 5.70 -7.11 -7.50
C ALA A 228 6.60 -6.97 -6.25
N VAL A 229 7.91 -7.15 -6.38
CA VAL A 229 8.82 -7.17 -5.22
C VAL A 229 9.46 -5.82 -4.91
N THR A 230 9.66 -4.96 -5.91
CA THR A 230 10.29 -3.64 -5.72
C THR A 230 9.64 -2.77 -4.63
N PRO A 231 8.28 -2.73 -4.48
CA PRO A 231 7.66 -1.96 -3.41
C PRO A 231 8.11 -2.38 -2.00
N ALA A 232 8.45 -3.65 -1.77
CA ALA A 232 9.00 -4.07 -0.47
C ALA A 232 10.36 -3.42 -0.19
N ASP A 233 11.26 -3.36 -1.20
CA ASP A 233 12.55 -2.68 -1.06
C ASP A 233 12.39 -1.16 -0.86
N LEU A 234 11.42 -0.56 -1.53
CA LEU A 234 11.13 0.87 -1.39
C LEU A 234 10.51 1.19 -0.02
N ASN A 235 9.65 0.31 0.53
CA ASN A 235 9.14 0.45 1.89
C ASN A 235 10.27 0.28 2.95
N LYS A 236 11.19 -0.67 2.72
CA LYS A 236 12.40 -0.76 3.56
C LYS A 236 13.18 0.55 3.53
N MET A 237 13.43 1.09 2.34
CA MET A 237 14.15 2.36 2.17
C MET A 237 13.41 3.52 2.85
N PHE A 238 12.09 3.55 2.78
CA PHE A 238 11.24 4.51 3.47
C PHE A 238 11.45 4.48 5.00
N MET A 239 11.39 3.30 5.59
CA MET A 239 11.56 3.13 7.04
C MET A 239 12.99 3.41 7.49
N ASP A 240 13.99 2.92 6.75
CA ASP A 240 15.40 3.20 7.03
C ASP A 240 15.71 4.69 6.90
N GLY A 241 15.14 5.39 5.92
CA GLY A 241 15.28 6.84 5.76
C GLY A 241 14.77 7.60 6.98
N CYS A 242 13.56 7.27 7.45
CA CYS A 242 13.00 7.88 8.66
C CYS A 242 13.84 7.55 9.91
N TYR A 243 14.34 6.32 10.02
CA TYR A 243 15.16 5.89 11.15
C TYR A 243 16.50 6.64 11.18
N ASN A 244 17.23 6.62 10.06
CA ASN A 244 18.57 7.21 9.95
C ASN A 244 18.57 8.74 10.12
N ALA A 245 17.49 9.42 9.72
CA ALA A 245 17.38 10.87 9.84
C ALA A 245 17.24 11.36 11.29
N THR A 246 17.00 10.45 12.26
CA THR A 246 16.79 10.78 13.68
C THR A 246 17.78 10.07 14.61
N HIS A 247 18.67 9.23 14.10
CA HIS A 247 19.69 8.48 14.80
C HIS A 247 21.08 8.77 14.27
#